data_cf26be0d8799c6b500ef2af95cb504a9
#
_entry.id   cf26be0d8799c6b500ef2af95cb504a9
#
_cell.length_a   1.000
_cell.length_b   1.000
_cell.length_c   1.000
_cell.angle_alpha   90.00
_cell.angle_beta   90.00
_cell.angle_gamma   90.00
#
_symmetry.space_group_name_H-M   'P 1'
#
loop_
_entity.id
_entity.type
_entity.pdbx_description
1 polymer ?
#
loop_
_entity_poly.entity_id
_entity_poly.type
_entity_poly.pdbx_seq_one_letter_code
_entity_poly.pdbx_strand_id
1 'polypeptide(L)'
;WLKGIYEKINNGILLIIDYAKEAKNYYGLRNSNGTIISYKNQKISNNILESPGDSDLTSHICIETLINDAETLGFKNIGTTKQGEALLALGLAERLYEIQKDFKTDLSKALARREALLRLVDPICLGDFKWFVFNKFKDNKSKINSTCLR
;
A
#
# COMPACT_ATOMS: atom_id res chain seq x y z
N TRP A 1 -16.35 -3.55 -5.51
CA TRP A 1 -15.23 -4.30 -4.99
C TRP A 1 -15.29 -4.42 -3.45
N LEU A 2 -15.23 -3.33 -2.68
CA LEU A 2 -15.30 -3.34 -1.19
C LEU A 2 -16.53 -4.07 -0.66
N LYS A 3 -17.72 -3.83 -1.25
CA LYS A 3 -18.95 -4.52 -0.88
C LYS A 3 -18.81 -6.03 -1.03
N GLY A 4 -18.26 -6.51 -2.15
CA GLY A 4 -18.04 -7.94 -2.36
C GLY A 4 -17.10 -8.58 -1.34
N ILE A 5 -16.06 -7.85 -0.90
CA ILE A 5 -15.17 -8.28 0.18
C ILE A 5 -15.91 -8.26 1.51
N TYR A 6 -16.66 -7.20 1.81
CA TYR A 6 -17.41 -7.06 3.05
C TYR A 6 -18.40 -8.23 3.24
N GLU A 7 -19.09 -8.65 2.19
CA GLU A 7 -20.02 -9.77 2.23
C GLU A 7 -19.33 -11.12 2.49
N LYS A 8 -18.05 -11.27 2.11
CA LYS A 8 -17.29 -12.52 2.30
C LYS A 8 -16.58 -12.61 3.64
N ILE A 9 -16.17 -11.49 4.23
CA ILE A 9 -15.51 -11.46 5.53
C ILE A 9 -16.58 -11.46 6.62
N ASN A 10 -16.60 -12.47 7.48
CA ASN A 10 -17.44 -12.50 8.68
C ASN A 10 -16.78 -11.77 9.85
N ASN A 11 -15.54 -12.15 10.18
CA ASN A 11 -14.68 -11.51 11.16
C ASN A 11 -13.26 -11.52 10.63
N GLY A 12 -12.57 -10.37 10.67
CA GLY A 12 -11.19 -10.32 10.21
C GLY A 12 -10.68 -8.91 9.99
N ILE A 13 -9.47 -8.87 9.46
CA ILE A 13 -8.75 -7.64 9.09
C ILE A 13 -8.63 -7.62 7.58
N LEU A 14 -8.90 -6.45 6.98
CA LEU A 14 -8.62 -6.14 5.58
C LEU A 14 -7.44 -5.19 5.55
N LEU A 15 -6.34 -5.62 4.96
CA LEU A 15 -5.19 -4.78 4.64
C LEU A 15 -5.20 -4.49 3.14
N ILE A 16 -5.18 -3.20 2.79
CA ILE A 16 -5.04 -2.71 1.42
C ILE A 16 -3.72 -1.96 1.34
N ILE A 17 -2.90 -2.31 0.36
CA ILE A 17 -1.63 -1.62 0.09
C ILE A 17 -1.68 -1.15 -1.35
N ASP A 18 -1.65 0.16 -1.56
CA ASP A 18 -1.75 0.72 -2.91
C ASP A 18 -1.22 2.16 -2.99
N TYR A 19 -1.09 2.67 -4.23
CA TYR A 19 -0.84 4.09 -4.50
C TYR A 19 -2.08 4.90 -4.17
N ALA A 20 -1.96 5.83 -3.24
CA ALA A 20 -3.09 6.66 -2.86
C ALA A 20 -2.70 8.12 -2.67
N LYS A 21 -3.64 8.99 -2.91
CA LYS A 21 -3.52 10.44 -2.76
C LYS A 21 -4.66 10.97 -1.89
N GLU A 22 -4.36 11.98 -1.10
CA GLU A 22 -5.39 12.78 -0.44
C GLU A 22 -6.32 13.42 -1.48
N ALA A 23 -7.58 13.62 -1.17
CA ALA A 23 -8.59 14.18 -2.09
C ALA A 23 -8.13 15.49 -2.74
N LYS A 24 -7.48 16.37 -1.97
CA LYS A 24 -6.93 17.63 -2.47
C LYS A 24 -5.95 17.42 -3.64
N ASN A 25 -5.11 16.39 -3.56
CA ASN A 25 -4.14 16.07 -4.58
C ASN A 25 -4.75 15.19 -5.68
N TYR A 26 -5.68 14.31 -5.31
CA TYR A 26 -6.36 13.41 -6.25
C TYR A 26 -7.21 14.20 -7.26
N TYR A 27 -7.99 15.19 -6.80
CA TYR A 27 -8.82 16.08 -7.62
C TYR A 27 -8.11 17.38 -8.01
N GLY A 28 -6.82 17.50 -7.78
CA GLY A 28 -6.06 18.69 -8.11
C GLY A 28 -5.86 18.88 -9.63
N LEU A 29 -5.50 20.09 -10.04
CA LEU A 29 -5.32 20.48 -11.45
C LEU A 29 -4.34 19.56 -12.22
N ARG A 30 -3.36 19.00 -11.56
CA ARG A 30 -2.40 18.05 -12.18
C ARG A 30 -3.05 16.75 -12.64
N ASN A 31 -4.20 16.39 -12.11
CA ASN A 31 -4.95 15.18 -12.43
C ASN A 31 -6.27 15.50 -13.17
N SER A 32 -6.36 16.65 -13.83
CA SER A 32 -7.56 17.08 -14.58
C SER A 32 -8.06 16.05 -15.61
N ASN A 33 -7.14 15.23 -16.14
CA ASN A 33 -7.44 14.14 -17.08
C ASN A 33 -7.63 12.77 -16.39
N GLY A 34 -7.75 12.77 -15.06
CA GLY A 34 -7.82 11.54 -14.25
C GLY A 34 -6.45 11.04 -13.81
N THR A 35 -6.45 9.90 -13.13
CA THR A 35 -5.24 9.28 -12.58
C THR A 35 -4.87 7.96 -13.24
N ILE A 36 -5.66 7.51 -14.22
CA ILE A 36 -5.40 6.27 -14.96
C ILE A 36 -4.32 6.55 -16.01
N ILE A 37 -3.26 5.76 -15.97
CA ILE A 37 -2.16 5.78 -16.95
C ILE A 37 -1.84 4.37 -17.38
N SER A 38 -1.31 4.21 -18.59
CA SER A 38 -0.80 2.93 -19.07
C SER A 38 0.72 2.93 -19.13
N TYR A 39 1.30 1.76 -18.83
CA TYR A 39 2.73 1.50 -18.97
C TYR A 39 2.96 0.40 -19.98
N LYS A 40 3.76 0.68 -21.01
CA LYS A 40 4.23 -0.31 -21.99
C LYS A 40 5.74 -0.11 -22.20
N ASN A 41 6.53 -1.16 -22.01
CA ASN A 41 7.99 -1.10 -22.15
C ASN A 41 8.62 0.07 -21.38
N GLN A 42 8.20 0.28 -20.14
CA GLN A 42 8.62 1.37 -19.24
C GLN A 42 8.28 2.78 -19.75
N LYS A 43 7.44 2.92 -20.75
CA LYS A 43 6.95 4.20 -21.24
C LYS A 43 5.52 4.44 -20.76
N ILE A 44 5.26 5.68 -20.33
CA ILE A 44 3.94 6.12 -19.88
C ILE A 44 3.15 6.58 -21.10
N SER A 45 1.88 6.19 -21.19
CA SER A 45 0.92 6.71 -22.14
C SER A 45 -0.41 7.05 -21.43
N ASN A 46 -1.02 8.15 -21.84
CA ASN A 46 -2.38 8.50 -21.42
C ASN A 46 -3.44 7.84 -22.30
N ASN A 47 -3.04 7.19 -23.40
CA ASN A 47 -3.96 6.46 -24.27
C ASN A 47 -4.12 5.03 -23.78
N ILE A 48 -5.03 4.85 -22.82
CA ILE A 48 -5.26 3.56 -22.10
C ILE A 48 -5.87 2.47 -23.01
N LEU A 49 -6.42 2.84 -24.16
CA LEU A 49 -7.08 1.92 -25.10
C LEU A 49 -6.21 1.55 -26.30
N GLU A 50 -4.99 2.08 -26.41
CA GLU A 50 -4.14 1.88 -27.60
C GLU A 50 -3.65 0.42 -27.75
N SER A 51 -3.41 -0.27 -26.66
CA SER A 51 -2.89 -1.64 -26.68
C SER A 51 -3.49 -2.47 -25.54
N PRO A 52 -4.79 -2.80 -25.59
CA PRO A 52 -5.43 -3.61 -24.57
C PRO A 52 -4.77 -4.99 -24.44
N GLY A 53 -4.39 -5.35 -23.21
CA GLY A 53 -3.70 -6.61 -22.91
C GLY A 53 -2.18 -6.59 -23.03
N ASP A 54 -1.60 -5.56 -23.66
CA ASP A 54 -0.14 -5.40 -23.85
C ASP A 54 0.47 -4.33 -22.94
N SER A 55 -0.34 -3.65 -22.14
CA SER A 55 0.10 -2.58 -21.24
C SER A 55 -0.52 -2.72 -19.86
N ASP A 56 0.25 -2.36 -18.84
CA ASP A 56 -0.23 -2.30 -17.47
C ASP A 56 -1.02 -1.01 -17.26
N LEU A 57 -2.21 -1.12 -16.67
CA LEU A 57 -3.02 0.02 -16.30
C LEU A 57 -2.84 0.30 -14.81
N THR A 58 -2.49 1.53 -14.48
CA THR A 58 -2.27 1.98 -13.10
C THR A 58 -3.14 3.19 -12.80
N SER A 59 -3.72 3.22 -11.61
CA SER A 59 -4.52 4.33 -11.11
C SER A 59 -4.18 4.57 -9.64
N HIS A 60 -4.44 5.78 -9.15
CA HIS A 60 -4.35 6.09 -7.73
C HIS A 60 -5.70 5.89 -7.04
N ILE A 61 -5.66 5.61 -5.75
CA ILE A 61 -6.82 5.58 -4.86
C ILE A 61 -6.96 6.96 -4.18
N CYS A 62 -8.18 7.45 -4.03
CA CYS A 62 -8.46 8.58 -3.15
C CYS A 62 -8.62 8.06 -1.72
N ILE A 63 -7.78 8.56 -0.80
CA ILE A 63 -7.71 8.09 0.60
C ILE A 63 -9.06 8.26 1.28
N GLU A 64 -9.62 9.46 1.24
CA GLU A 64 -10.86 9.81 1.93
C GLU A 64 -12.06 9.04 1.37
N THR A 65 -12.12 8.84 0.05
CA THR A 65 -13.17 8.05 -0.59
C THR A 65 -13.12 6.60 -0.14
N LEU A 66 -11.93 5.98 -0.16
CA LEU A 66 -11.76 4.59 0.25
C LEU A 66 -12.19 4.38 1.71
N ILE A 67 -11.78 5.28 2.60
CA ILE A 67 -12.12 5.20 4.03
C ILE A 67 -13.63 5.36 4.22
N ASN A 68 -14.23 6.39 3.62
CA ASN A 68 -15.66 6.65 3.73
C ASN A 68 -16.51 5.48 3.19
N ASP A 69 -16.13 4.94 2.05
CA ASP A 69 -16.84 3.79 1.45
C ASP A 69 -16.72 2.53 2.33
N ALA A 70 -15.54 2.28 2.90
CA ALA A 70 -15.33 1.16 3.80
C ALA A 70 -16.18 1.30 5.08
N GLU A 71 -16.19 2.48 5.70
CA GLU A 71 -16.97 2.76 6.90
C GLU A 71 -18.47 2.71 6.65
N THR A 72 -18.93 3.22 5.50
CA THR A 72 -20.34 3.13 5.09
C THR A 72 -20.81 1.69 4.94
N LEU A 73 -19.94 0.78 4.51
CA LEU A 73 -20.23 -0.65 4.45
C LEU A 73 -20.23 -1.34 5.82
N GLY A 74 -19.65 -0.71 6.86
CA GLY A 74 -19.57 -1.25 8.20
C GLY A 74 -18.19 -1.79 8.60
N PHE A 75 -17.15 -1.57 7.80
CA PHE A 75 -15.78 -1.72 8.24
C PHE A 75 -15.42 -0.62 9.25
N LYS A 76 -14.58 -0.94 10.21
CA LYS A 76 -13.96 0.06 11.07
C LYS A 76 -12.55 0.36 10.58
N ASN A 77 -12.26 1.62 10.26
CA ASN A 77 -10.91 2.05 9.97
C ASN A 77 -10.04 1.98 11.24
N ILE A 78 -8.93 1.23 11.18
CA ILE A 78 -7.96 1.08 12.26
C ILE A 78 -6.85 2.11 12.11
N GLY A 79 -6.45 2.39 10.88
CA GLY A 79 -5.43 3.38 10.57
C GLY A 79 -4.96 3.32 9.13
N THR A 80 -4.27 4.39 8.75
CA THR A 80 -3.61 4.53 7.46
C THR A 80 -2.20 5.06 7.68
N THR A 81 -1.20 4.42 7.08
CA THR A 81 0.20 4.83 7.20
C THR A 81 0.96 4.60 5.90
N LYS A 82 2.17 5.11 5.80
CA LYS A 82 3.07 4.81 4.69
C LYS A 82 3.74 3.45 4.89
N GLN A 83 4.02 2.76 3.79
CA GLN A 83 4.70 1.45 3.82
C GLN A 83 6.04 1.52 4.56
N GLY A 84 6.83 2.57 4.31
CA GLY A 84 8.11 2.74 5.00
C GLY A 84 7.96 2.79 6.51
N GLU A 85 6.97 3.56 7.01
CA GLU A 85 6.67 3.69 8.44
C GLU A 85 6.16 2.37 9.02
N ALA A 86 5.23 1.71 8.33
CA ALA A 86 4.68 0.42 8.76
C ALA A 86 5.77 -0.65 8.88
N LEU A 87 6.63 -0.77 7.87
CA LEU A 87 7.69 -1.77 7.86
C LEU A 87 8.76 -1.51 8.94
N LEU A 88 9.10 -0.25 9.19
CA LEU A 88 10.01 0.11 10.29
C LEU A 88 9.40 -0.24 11.65
N ALA A 89 8.11 0.05 11.84
CA ALA A 89 7.40 -0.32 13.07
C ALA A 89 7.27 -1.85 13.24
N LEU A 90 7.27 -2.61 12.15
CA LEU A 90 7.25 -4.08 12.15
C LEU A 90 8.62 -4.75 12.29
N GLY A 91 9.69 -3.98 12.55
CA GLY A 91 11.00 -4.54 12.85
C GLY A 91 11.94 -4.66 11.64
N LEU A 92 11.75 -3.85 10.60
CA LEU A 92 12.66 -3.89 9.44
C LEU A 92 14.09 -3.50 9.81
N ALA A 93 14.29 -2.62 10.80
CA ALA A 93 15.63 -2.22 11.25
C ALA A 93 16.41 -3.42 11.81
N GLU A 94 15.77 -4.26 12.61
CA GLU A 94 16.34 -5.49 13.15
C GLU A 94 16.67 -6.46 12.02
N ARG A 95 15.80 -6.58 11.02
CA ARG A 95 16.02 -7.44 9.87
C ARG A 95 17.21 -6.99 9.03
N LEU A 96 17.37 -5.69 8.83
CA LEU A 96 18.53 -5.11 8.14
C LEU A 96 19.84 -5.37 8.91
N TYR A 97 19.78 -5.30 10.24
CA TYR A 97 20.93 -5.62 11.08
C TYR A 97 21.33 -7.10 11.00
N GLU A 98 20.36 -8.01 10.97
CA GLU A 98 20.63 -9.45 10.83
C GLU A 98 21.35 -9.78 9.52
N ILE A 99 20.99 -9.12 8.40
CA ILE A 99 21.64 -9.34 7.11
C ILE A 99 23.15 -9.00 7.15
N GLN A 100 23.59 -8.10 8.02
CA GLN A 100 25.01 -7.79 8.17
C GLN A 100 25.83 -9.00 8.64
N LYS A 101 25.21 -9.94 9.35
CA LYS A 101 25.87 -11.17 9.78
C LYS A 101 26.18 -12.09 8.60
N ASP A 102 25.39 -12.03 7.54
CA ASP A 102 25.53 -12.83 6.32
C ASP A 102 26.66 -12.34 5.41
N PHE A 103 27.23 -11.14 5.63
CA PHE A 103 28.31 -10.57 4.82
C PHE A 103 29.59 -11.43 4.82
N LYS A 104 29.77 -12.25 5.86
CA LYS A 104 30.91 -13.16 5.96
C LYS A 104 30.77 -14.42 5.10
N THR A 105 29.55 -14.79 4.73
CA THR A 105 29.23 -16.02 4.00
C THR A 105 29.01 -15.79 2.52
N ASP A 106 28.20 -14.78 2.15
CA ASP A 106 27.92 -14.42 0.76
C ASP A 106 27.57 -12.93 0.68
N LEU A 107 28.62 -12.12 0.50
CA LEU A 107 28.51 -10.66 0.46
C LEU A 107 27.56 -10.19 -0.65
N SER A 108 27.62 -10.80 -1.84
CA SER A 108 26.80 -10.36 -2.99
C SER A 108 25.32 -10.54 -2.70
N LYS A 109 24.92 -11.72 -2.20
CA LYS A 109 23.53 -11.98 -1.83
C LYS A 109 23.05 -11.10 -0.67
N ALA A 110 23.91 -10.89 0.32
CA ALA A 110 23.57 -10.05 1.47
C ALA A 110 23.34 -8.60 1.06
N LEU A 111 24.18 -8.04 0.18
CA LEU A 111 24.00 -6.69 -0.36
C LEU A 111 22.72 -6.58 -1.19
N ALA A 112 22.44 -7.55 -2.06
CA ALA A 112 21.21 -7.56 -2.87
C ALA A 112 19.93 -7.61 -1.99
N ARG A 113 19.93 -8.44 -0.94
CA ARG A 113 18.83 -8.49 0.04
C ARG A 113 18.67 -7.18 0.78
N ARG A 114 19.78 -6.58 1.24
CA ARG A 114 19.77 -5.29 1.92
C ARG A 114 19.18 -4.20 1.02
N GLU A 115 19.63 -4.14 -0.22
CA GLU A 115 19.12 -3.15 -1.19
C GLU A 115 17.63 -3.35 -1.46
N ALA A 116 17.17 -4.58 -1.64
CA ALA A 116 15.75 -4.89 -1.84
C ALA A 116 14.89 -4.40 -0.66
N LEU A 117 15.33 -4.63 0.59
CA LEU A 117 14.62 -4.15 1.78
C LEU A 117 14.63 -2.62 1.90
N LEU A 118 15.75 -1.96 1.56
CA LEU A 118 15.81 -0.50 1.59
C LEU A 118 14.86 0.14 0.57
N ARG A 119 14.68 -0.46 -0.61
CA ARG A 119 13.71 0.00 -1.61
C ARG A 119 12.26 -0.04 -1.11
N LEU A 120 11.93 -0.96 -0.19
CA LEU A 120 10.58 -1.06 0.39
C LEU A 120 10.23 0.13 1.29
N VAL A 121 11.24 0.80 1.87
CA VAL A 121 11.02 1.94 2.78
C VAL A 121 11.38 3.28 2.16
N ASP A 122 12.10 3.28 1.04
CA ASP A 122 12.46 4.50 0.33
C ASP A 122 11.20 5.19 -0.24
N PRO A 123 10.90 6.44 0.19
CA PRO A 123 9.72 7.17 -0.28
C PRO A 123 9.71 7.42 -1.80
N ILE A 124 10.88 7.45 -2.45
CA ILE A 124 10.99 7.63 -3.91
C ILE A 124 10.67 6.32 -4.65
N CYS A 125 10.86 5.17 -3.98
CA CYS A 125 10.57 3.86 -4.54
C CYS A 125 9.20 3.36 -4.06
N LEU A 126 9.19 2.43 -3.11
CA LEU A 126 7.98 1.74 -2.66
C LEU A 126 7.49 2.23 -1.28
N GLY A 127 8.30 3.03 -0.58
CA GLY A 127 8.00 3.44 0.80
C GLY A 127 6.81 4.39 0.95
N ASP A 128 6.35 5.02 -0.14
CA ASP A 128 5.19 5.93 -0.12
C ASP A 128 3.84 5.24 -0.40
N PHE A 129 3.82 3.94 -0.72
CA PHE A 129 2.57 3.17 -0.74
C PHE A 129 1.79 3.40 0.56
N LYS A 130 0.48 3.48 0.46
CA LYS A 130 -0.39 3.62 1.63
C LYS A 130 -0.90 2.25 2.07
N TRP A 131 -0.79 1.98 3.35
CA TRP A 131 -1.38 0.84 4.02
C TRP A 131 -2.65 1.30 4.72
N PHE A 132 -3.78 0.74 4.31
CA PHE A 132 -5.07 0.95 4.95
C PHE A 132 -5.43 -0.31 5.70
N VAL A 133 -5.74 -0.19 6.98
CA VAL A 133 -6.14 -1.31 7.80
C VAL A 133 -7.56 -1.10 8.28
N PHE A 134 -8.41 -2.02 7.92
CA PHE A 134 -9.81 -2.06 8.35
C PHE A 134 -10.06 -3.34 9.11
N ASN A 135 -11.00 -3.32 10.05
CA ASN A 135 -11.52 -4.53 10.64
C ASN A 135 -13.04 -4.66 10.44
N LYS A 136 -13.48 -5.91 10.51
CA LYS A 136 -14.88 -6.29 10.60
C LYS A 136 -14.99 -7.37 11.68
N PHE A 137 -15.53 -7.01 12.85
CA PHE A 137 -15.82 -7.95 13.93
C PHE A 137 -17.26 -7.77 14.37
N LYS A 138 -18.00 -8.87 14.51
CA LYS A 138 -19.37 -8.86 14.99
C LYS A 138 -19.49 -8.50 16.48
N ASP A 139 -18.41 -8.68 17.26
CA ASP A 139 -18.36 -8.35 18.68
C ASP A 139 -17.20 -7.40 18.99
N ASN A 140 -17.49 -6.37 19.80
CA ASN A 140 -16.54 -5.31 20.21
C ASN A 140 -15.39 -5.78 21.14
N LYS A 141 -15.07 -7.07 21.22
CA LYS A 141 -14.13 -7.62 22.22
C LYS A 141 -12.69 -7.80 21.76
N SER A 142 -12.37 -7.67 20.47
CA SER A 142 -10.96 -7.77 20.03
C SER A 142 -10.31 -6.38 19.95
N LYS A 143 -9.56 -6.02 20.98
CA LYS A 143 -8.62 -4.88 20.93
C LYS A 143 -7.45 -5.26 20.02
N ILE A 144 -7.47 -4.81 18.77
CA ILE A 144 -6.26 -4.80 17.94
C ILE A 144 -5.37 -3.68 18.46
N ASN A 145 -4.15 -4.03 18.85
CA ASN A 145 -3.14 -3.05 19.22
C ASN A 145 -2.83 -2.17 18.01
N SER A 146 -3.37 -0.95 17.99
CA SER A 146 -3.12 0.06 16.93
C SER A 146 -1.74 0.70 17.04
N THR A 147 -0.85 0.17 17.87
CA THR A 147 0.46 0.76 18.20
C THR A 147 1.41 0.83 17.01
N CYS A 148 1.21 -0.02 16.00
CA CYS A 148 2.07 -0.05 14.80
C CYS A 148 1.63 0.93 13.69
N LEU A 149 0.50 1.64 13.87
CA LEU A 149 -0.11 2.44 12.81
C LEU A 149 -0.36 3.91 13.21
N ARG A 150 0.26 4.36 14.32
CA ARG A 150 0.23 5.76 14.73
C ARG A 150 1.53 6.46 14.44
#